data_ee7d785d64c5b6613b51f86bd163aee9
#
_entry.id   ee7d785d64c5b6613b51f86bd163aee9
#
_cell.length_a   1.000
_cell.length_b   1.000
_cell.length_c   1.000
_cell.angle_alpha   90.00
_cell.angle_beta   90.00
_cell.angle_gamma   90.00
#
_symmetry.space_group_name_H-M   'P 1'
#
loop_
_entity.id
_entity.type
_entity.pdbx_description
1 polymer ?
#
loop_
_entity_poly.entity_id
_entity_poly.type
_entity_poly.pdbx_seq_one_letter_code
_entity_poly.pdbx_strand_id
1 'polypeptide(L)'
;MKLKIAILLLLTNLISAQIKGVVKDSITGKPISFVNIWVENENIAATTEEDGTFVINTTSKSQKLFFSALGFEKKSVKLADVSQVILKPISYELQEINILKKLETKQIEIGKTANGIYQAFDNGPKIDVKFFPYKQSYKKTKFIKQLRLQTDSKVENATVKIHFYTVNPDSSPGEELLKKDLIITVKKGVTNSRVNLLERNLIIPKNGLYVGFEKLNIESNKEGKSYYPFVLYSHDEKYFAYTFSGGKWNKETRLSNDGSLAMFRVFEPAINLILSN
;
A
#
# COMPACT_ATOMS: atom_id res chain seq x y z
N MET A 1 -9.29 37.60 38.33
CA MET A 1 -7.94 37.37 37.76
C MET A 1 -7.52 35.90 37.79
N LYS A 2 -7.65 35.20 38.91
CA LYS A 2 -7.27 33.75 39.03
C LYS A 2 -8.00 32.82 38.03
N LEU A 3 -9.28 33.02 37.76
CA LEU A 3 -10.07 32.21 36.82
C LEU A 3 -9.64 32.40 35.34
N LYS A 4 -9.25 33.60 34.93
CA LYS A 4 -8.75 33.87 33.57
C LYS A 4 -7.39 33.25 33.32
N ILE A 5 -6.53 33.15 34.35
CA ILE A 5 -5.22 32.48 34.26
C ILE A 5 -5.40 30.96 34.21
N ALA A 6 -6.37 30.40 34.91
CA ALA A 6 -6.69 28.97 34.86
C ALA A 6 -7.22 28.54 33.44
N ILE A 7 -8.03 29.38 32.81
CA ILE A 7 -8.53 29.15 31.44
C ILE A 7 -7.38 29.25 30.42
N LEU A 8 -6.44 30.17 30.58
CA LEU A 8 -5.29 30.32 29.72
C LEU A 8 -4.34 29.11 29.80
N LEU A 9 -4.16 28.53 31.01
CA LEU A 9 -3.37 27.31 31.21
C LEU A 9 -4.03 26.04 30.66
N LEU A 10 -5.36 26.00 30.55
CA LEU A 10 -6.10 24.90 29.93
C LEU A 10 -5.99 24.88 28.38
N LEU A 11 -5.74 26.04 27.76
CA LEU A 11 -5.59 26.14 26.29
C LEU A 11 -4.22 25.68 25.78
N THR A 12 -3.24 25.50 26.63
CA THR A 12 -1.87 25.13 26.21
C THR A 12 -1.67 23.63 25.96
N ASN A 13 -2.65 22.78 26.25
CA ASN A 13 -2.50 21.32 26.17
C ASN A 13 -2.94 20.70 24.83
N LEU A 14 -3.28 21.48 23.81
CA LEU A 14 -3.72 20.97 22.50
C LEU A 14 -2.66 21.09 21.39
N ILE A 15 -1.38 21.18 21.77
CA ILE A 15 -0.31 21.21 20.77
C ILE A 15 -0.07 19.78 20.30
N SER A 16 -0.76 19.37 19.23
CA SER A 16 -0.35 18.20 18.45
C SER A 16 1.03 18.50 17.87
N ALA A 17 2.02 17.73 18.27
CA ALA A 17 3.37 17.90 17.73
C ALA A 17 3.39 17.53 16.26
N GLN A 18 3.49 18.52 15.38
CA GLN A 18 3.70 18.31 13.95
C GLN A 18 5.17 18.03 13.71
N ILE A 19 5.48 16.82 13.26
CA ILE A 19 6.82 16.38 12.94
C ILE A 19 7.01 16.56 11.43
N LYS A 20 8.10 17.24 11.05
CA LYS A 20 8.46 17.50 9.66
C LYS A 20 9.86 17.00 9.39
N GLY A 21 10.09 16.54 8.15
CA GLY A 21 11.41 16.11 7.71
C GLY A 21 11.50 15.93 6.22
N VAL A 22 12.66 15.49 5.77
CA VAL A 22 12.93 15.14 4.37
C VAL A 22 13.65 13.79 4.32
N VAL A 23 13.27 12.97 3.32
CA VAL A 23 13.92 11.68 3.07
C VAL A 23 14.80 11.80 1.84
N LYS A 24 16.06 11.35 1.92
CA LYS A 24 17.05 11.42 0.85
C LYS A 24 17.75 10.08 0.62
N ASP A 25 18.18 9.89 -0.61
CA ASP A 25 19.04 8.79 -1.04
C ASP A 25 20.48 9.00 -0.56
N SER A 26 21.09 7.99 0.05
CA SER A 26 22.45 8.05 0.59
C SER A 26 23.53 8.17 -0.48
N ILE A 27 23.28 7.77 -1.72
CA ILE A 27 24.26 7.79 -2.81
C ILE A 27 24.16 9.09 -3.60
N THR A 28 22.94 9.46 -4.00
CA THR A 28 22.72 10.60 -4.89
C THR A 28 22.45 11.91 -4.14
N GLY A 29 22.13 11.84 -2.86
CA GLY A 29 21.69 12.99 -2.05
C GLY A 29 20.32 13.56 -2.45
N LYS A 30 19.67 12.99 -3.48
CA LYS A 30 18.38 13.47 -3.98
C LYS A 30 17.24 13.08 -3.04
N PRO A 31 16.18 13.89 -2.97
CA PRO A 31 14.96 13.53 -2.26
C PRO A 31 14.32 12.24 -2.82
N ILE A 32 13.67 11.47 -1.96
CA ILE A 32 12.94 10.26 -2.34
C ILE A 32 11.44 10.53 -2.17
N SER A 33 10.72 10.52 -3.28
CA SER A 33 9.26 10.69 -3.33
C SER A 33 8.53 9.43 -2.85
N PHE A 34 7.34 9.61 -2.28
CA PHE A 34 6.40 8.55 -1.95
C PHE A 34 6.95 7.45 -1.03
N VAL A 35 7.85 7.85 -0.11
CA VAL A 35 8.33 6.98 0.98
C VAL A 35 7.20 6.79 1.98
N ASN A 36 6.94 5.55 2.37
CA ASN A 36 6.01 5.23 3.42
C ASN A 36 6.62 5.47 4.78
N ILE A 37 5.91 6.21 5.61
CA ILE A 37 6.34 6.58 6.96
C ILE A 37 5.25 6.14 7.93
N TRP A 38 5.59 5.26 8.87
CA TRP A 38 4.66 4.72 9.86
C TRP A 38 5.14 5.03 11.27
N VAL A 39 4.22 5.38 12.15
CA VAL A 39 4.48 5.34 13.58
C VAL A 39 4.54 3.88 14.00
N GLU A 40 5.64 3.47 14.64
CA GLU A 40 5.88 2.07 14.98
C GLU A 40 4.75 1.52 15.87
N ASN A 41 4.14 0.39 15.44
CA ASN A 41 3.02 -0.28 16.08
C ASN A 41 1.71 0.53 16.22
N GLU A 42 1.55 1.60 15.46
CA GLU A 42 0.34 2.41 15.43
C GLU A 42 -0.25 2.54 14.03
N ASN A 43 -1.55 2.83 13.94
CA ASN A 43 -2.22 3.07 12.66
C ASN A 43 -2.15 4.55 12.27
N ILE A 44 -0.95 5.13 12.36
CA ILE A 44 -0.63 6.50 11.96
C ILE A 44 0.47 6.44 10.91
N ALA A 45 0.23 7.05 9.76
CA ALA A 45 1.20 7.09 8.68
C ALA A 45 1.18 8.42 7.93
N ALA A 46 2.25 8.67 7.22
CA ALA A 46 2.41 9.73 6.22
C ALA A 46 3.14 9.16 5.00
N THR A 47 3.13 9.92 3.92
CA THR A 47 3.90 9.62 2.71
C THR A 47 4.73 10.86 2.38
N THR A 48 5.97 10.69 1.90
CA THR A 48 6.71 11.86 1.41
C THR A 48 6.07 12.42 0.14
N GLU A 49 6.06 13.73 0.03
CA GLU A 49 5.70 14.46 -1.19
C GLU A 49 6.68 14.17 -2.33
N GLU A 50 6.45 14.71 -3.51
CA GLU A 50 7.36 14.54 -4.67
C GLU A 50 8.76 15.06 -4.41
N ASP A 51 8.91 16.10 -3.57
CA ASP A 51 10.18 16.68 -3.15
C ASP A 51 10.83 15.96 -1.97
N GLY A 52 10.29 14.81 -1.54
CA GLY A 52 10.77 14.00 -0.44
C GLY A 52 10.47 14.56 0.95
N THR A 53 9.77 15.68 1.06
CA THR A 53 9.35 16.23 2.36
C THR A 53 8.17 15.47 2.91
N PHE A 54 8.00 15.45 4.23
CA PHE A 54 6.83 14.86 4.88
C PHE A 54 6.41 15.64 6.12
N VAL A 55 5.15 15.46 6.46
CA VAL A 55 4.54 15.95 7.69
C VAL A 55 3.75 14.82 8.32
N ILE A 56 4.01 14.51 9.59
CA ILE A 56 3.23 13.55 10.34
C ILE A 56 2.73 14.17 11.64
N ASN A 57 1.43 14.05 11.88
CA ASN A 57 0.80 14.51 13.11
C ASN A 57 0.64 13.29 14.03
N THR A 58 1.33 13.29 15.15
CA THR A 58 1.20 12.23 16.15
C THR A 58 1.24 12.79 17.55
N THR A 59 0.39 12.24 18.41
CA THR A 59 0.45 12.40 19.87
C THR A 59 1.00 11.12 20.51
N SER A 60 1.54 10.24 19.66
CA SER A 60 2.01 8.93 20.05
C SER A 60 3.08 8.97 21.13
N LYS A 61 3.03 7.97 21.99
CA LYS A 61 4.12 7.64 22.92
C LYS A 61 5.25 6.87 22.23
N SER A 62 5.03 6.38 21.00
CA SER A 62 6.07 5.74 20.20
C SER A 62 7.17 6.75 19.90
N GLN A 63 8.40 6.33 20.08
CA GLN A 63 9.58 7.18 19.88
C GLN A 63 10.23 6.95 18.51
N LYS A 64 9.62 6.13 17.63
CA LYS A 64 10.21 5.74 16.34
C LYS A 64 9.23 5.84 15.19
N LEU A 65 9.77 6.27 14.05
CA LEU A 65 9.14 6.17 12.74
C LEU A 65 9.84 5.09 11.91
N PHE A 66 9.04 4.34 11.20
CA PHE A 66 9.49 3.32 10.27
C PHE A 66 9.35 3.87 8.84
N PHE A 67 10.46 3.85 8.09
CA PHE A 67 10.54 4.33 6.70
C PHE A 67 10.71 3.15 5.75
N SER A 68 9.91 3.12 4.69
CA SER A 68 9.97 2.09 3.65
C SER A 68 9.74 2.69 2.27
N ALA A 69 10.65 2.41 1.35
CA ALA A 69 10.51 2.76 -0.06
C ALA A 69 11.02 1.60 -0.92
N LEU A 70 10.44 1.42 -2.09
CA LEU A 70 10.86 0.38 -3.03
C LEU A 70 12.27 0.70 -3.54
N GLY A 71 13.15 -0.29 -3.49
CA GLY A 71 14.56 -0.13 -3.88
C GLY A 71 15.48 0.37 -2.77
N PHE A 72 14.97 0.57 -1.56
CA PHE A 72 15.74 1.05 -0.41
C PHE A 72 15.62 0.11 0.79
N GLU A 73 16.67 0.06 1.59
CA GLU A 73 16.66 -0.63 2.88
C GLU A 73 15.65 0.06 3.80
N LYS A 74 14.80 -0.76 4.45
CA LYS A 74 13.86 -0.26 5.46
C LYS A 74 14.63 0.31 6.66
N LYS A 75 14.14 1.41 7.23
CA LYS A 75 14.82 2.10 8.32
C LYS A 75 13.85 2.53 9.41
N SER A 76 14.23 2.25 10.67
CA SER A 76 13.56 2.78 11.85
C SER A 76 14.38 3.92 12.44
N VAL A 77 13.77 5.08 12.69
CA VAL A 77 14.44 6.31 13.14
C VAL A 77 13.70 6.86 14.36
N LYS A 78 14.43 7.32 15.38
CA LYS A 78 13.83 7.99 16.54
C LYS A 78 13.21 9.32 16.14
N LEU A 79 12.10 9.70 16.75
CA LEU A 79 11.40 10.97 16.46
C LEU A 79 12.30 12.21 16.58
N ALA A 80 13.28 12.19 17.46
CA ALA A 80 14.23 13.29 17.62
C ALA A 80 15.15 13.48 16.40
N ASP A 81 15.35 12.44 15.57
CA ASP A 81 16.37 12.40 14.51
C ASP A 81 15.73 12.45 13.09
N VAL A 82 14.44 12.74 12.97
CA VAL A 82 13.71 12.60 11.69
C VAL A 82 13.71 13.85 10.80
N SER A 83 14.35 14.93 11.19
CA SER A 83 14.43 16.15 10.37
C SER A 83 15.07 15.90 9.00
N GLN A 84 16.05 15.00 8.94
CA GLN A 84 16.62 14.47 7.70
C GLN A 84 16.89 12.98 7.82
N VAL A 85 16.17 12.19 7.03
CA VAL A 85 16.32 10.73 7.01
C VAL A 85 17.04 10.32 5.72
N ILE A 86 18.09 9.52 5.86
CA ILE A 86 18.87 9.00 4.74
C ILE A 86 18.52 7.51 4.59
N LEU A 87 18.04 7.11 3.41
CA LEU A 87 17.82 5.72 3.05
C LEU A 87 18.92 5.21 2.13
N LYS A 88 19.32 3.97 2.32
CA LYS A 88 20.34 3.30 1.54
C LYS A 88 19.70 2.47 0.44
N PRO A 89 20.06 2.66 -0.84
CA PRO A 89 19.58 1.81 -1.91
C PRO A 89 19.97 0.35 -1.71
N ILE A 90 19.06 -0.55 -2.05
CA ILE A 90 19.35 -1.99 -2.14
C ILE A 90 20.06 -2.24 -3.47
N SER A 91 21.25 -2.83 -3.43
CA SER A 91 21.92 -3.30 -4.63
C SER A 91 21.21 -4.55 -5.14
N TYR A 92 20.53 -4.43 -6.27
CA TYR A 92 20.02 -5.61 -6.98
C TYR A 92 21.12 -6.11 -7.92
N GLU A 93 21.53 -7.37 -7.79
CA GLU A 93 22.25 -8.03 -8.87
C GLU A 93 21.35 -8.05 -10.11
N LEU A 94 21.87 -7.60 -11.23
CA LEU A 94 21.17 -7.65 -12.51
C LEU A 94 21.01 -9.13 -12.90
N GLN A 95 19.87 -9.70 -12.56
CA GLN A 95 19.50 -10.99 -13.12
C GLN A 95 19.31 -10.84 -14.64
N GLU A 96 19.83 -11.79 -15.39
CA GLU A 96 19.68 -11.86 -16.85
C GLU A 96 18.22 -11.66 -17.24
N ILE A 97 17.95 -10.62 -18.03
CA ILE A 97 16.60 -10.33 -18.52
C ILE A 97 16.31 -11.30 -19.65
N ASN A 98 15.73 -12.44 -19.33
CA ASN A 98 15.14 -13.31 -20.34
C ASN A 98 13.96 -12.59 -20.99
N ILE A 99 14.16 -12.06 -22.18
CA ILE A 99 13.09 -11.45 -22.99
C ILE A 99 12.20 -12.59 -23.50
N LEU A 100 11.19 -12.93 -22.71
CA LEU A 100 10.20 -13.91 -23.11
C LEU A 100 9.26 -13.26 -24.15
N LYS A 101 9.14 -13.89 -25.32
CA LYS A 101 8.21 -13.43 -26.38
C LYS A 101 6.77 -13.52 -25.86
N LYS A 102 6.09 -12.38 -25.78
CA LYS A 102 4.68 -12.29 -25.41
C LYS A 102 3.86 -12.29 -26.70
N LEU A 103 2.94 -13.23 -26.82
CA LEU A 103 2.12 -13.40 -28.02
C LEU A 103 0.79 -12.65 -27.96
N GLU A 104 0.28 -12.45 -26.74
CA GLU A 104 -0.98 -11.75 -26.44
C GLU A 104 -2.24 -12.30 -27.14
N THR A 105 -2.15 -13.49 -27.71
CA THR A 105 -3.25 -14.13 -28.44
C THR A 105 -4.30 -14.75 -27.55
N LYS A 106 -3.93 -15.06 -26.29
CA LYS A 106 -4.81 -15.65 -25.28
C LYS A 106 -4.80 -14.78 -24.02
N GLN A 107 -5.98 -14.55 -23.47
CA GLN A 107 -6.12 -13.76 -22.25
C GLN A 107 -7.09 -14.44 -21.28
N ILE A 108 -6.82 -14.33 -20.00
CA ILE A 108 -7.68 -14.82 -18.93
C ILE A 108 -7.82 -13.71 -17.90
N GLU A 109 -9.05 -13.35 -17.54
CA GLU A 109 -9.34 -12.45 -16.44
C GLU A 109 -9.44 -13.25 -15.15
N ILE A 110 -8.70 -12.83 -14.10
CA ILE A 110 -8.69 -13.45 -12.79
C ILE A 110 -8.99 -12.43 -11.70
N GLY A 111 -9.43 -12.90 -10.54
CA GLY A 111 -9.79 -12.04 -9.42
C GLY A 111 -11.12 -11.32 -9.61
N LYS A 112 -11.99 -11.79 -10.53
CA LYS A 112 -13.34 -11.25 -10.65
C LYS A 112 -14.04 -11.33 -9.30
N THR A 113 -14.70 -10.26 -8.96
CA THR A 113 -15.57 -10.17 -7.81
C THR A 113 -16.79 -11.06 -8.03
N ALA A 114 -16.88 -12.17 -7.31
CA ALA A 114 -18.06 -13.03 -7.33
C ALA A 114 -19.28 -12.34 -6.71
N ASN A 115 -19.04 -11.50 -5.72
CA ASN A 115 -20.03 -10.71 -4.98
C ASN A 115 -20.00 -9.26 -5.44
N GLY A 116 -21.07 -8.52 -5.23
CA GLY A 116 -21.20 -7.13 -5.64
C GLY A 116 -20.06 -6.25 -5.10
N ILE A 117 -19.82 -5.16 -5.80
CA ILE A 117 -18.83 -4.18 -5.38
C ILE A 117 -19.48 -3.27 -4.35
N TYR A 118 -18.82 -3.14 -3.22
CA TYR A 118 -19.26 -2.32 -2.11
C TYR A 118 -18.73 -0.90 -2.23
N GLN A 119 -19.47 0.01 -1.62
CA GLN A 119 -19.09 1.40 -1.54
C GLN A 119 -17.68 1.53 -0.96
N ALA A 120 -16.92 2.46 -1.52
CA ALA A 120 -15.63 2.85 -0.99
C ALA A 120 -15.76 3.47 0.40
N PHE A 121 -14.83 3.19 1.29
CA PHE A 121 -14.75 3.81 2.61
C PHE A 121 -13.30 4.09 2.99
N ASP A 122 -13.09 5.07 3.87
CA ASP A 122 -11.76 5.36 4.39
C ASP A 122 -11.38 4.34 5.45
N ASN A 123 -10.42 3.51 5.09
CA ASN A 123 -9.92 2.45 5.94
C ASN A 123 -8.65 2.85 6.71
N GLY A 124 -8.31 4.13 6.67
CA GLY A 124 -7.10 4.68 7.27
C GLY A 124 -5.82 4.39 6.49
N PRO A 125 -4.67 4.72 7.06
CA PRO A 125 -3.38 4.48 6.43
C PRO A 125 -2.99 3.01 6.56
N LYS A 126 -3.13 2.25 5.47
CA LYS A 126 -2.72 0.84 5.37
C LYS A 126 -2.57 0.41 3.92
N ILE A 127 -1.92 -0.73 3.70
CA ILE A 127 -1.94 -1.42 2.42
C ILE A 127 -2.93 -2.58 2.55
N ASP A 128 -4.03 -2.49 1.81
CA ASP A 128 -4.97 -3.60 1.67
C ASP A 128 -4.54 -4.48 0.52
N VAL A 129 -4.53 -5.79 0.73
CA VAL A 129 -4.10 -6.76 -0.28
C VAL A 129 -5.20 -7.72 -0.67
N LYS A 130 -5.18 -8.13 -1.95
CA LYS A 130 -5.99 -9.23 -2.48
C LYS A 130 -5.08 -10.35 -2.92
N PHE A 131 -5.41 -11.59 -2.54
CA PHE A 131 -4.68 -12.78 -2.94
C PHE A 131 -5.19 -13.32 -4.28
N PHE A 132 -4.26 -13.62 -5.18
CA PHE A 132 -4.49 -14.26 -6.47
C PHE A 132 -3.81 -15.63 -6.48
N PRO A 133 -4.55 -16.73 -6.29
CA PRO A 133 -3.99 -18.07 -6.31
C PRO A 133 -3.53 -18.45 -7.71
N TYR A 134 -2.41 -19.16 -7.82
CA TYR A 134 -2.00 -19.77 -9.08
C TYR A 134 -2.89 -20.97 -9.41
N LYS A 135 -3.25 -21.10 -10.69
CA LYS A 135 -3.93 -22.30 -11.22
C LYS A 135 -3.13 -22.88 -12.38
N GLN A 136 -3.11 -24.21 -12.50
CA GLN A 136 -2.39 -24.89 -13.58
C GLN A 136 -2.83 -24.44 -14.99
N SER A 137 -4.09 -23.99 -15.14
CA SER A 137 -4.62 -23.42 -16.38
C SER A 137 -3.88 -22.15 -16.83
N TYR A 138 -3.17 -21.46 -15.91
CA TYR A 138 -2.41 -20.24 -16.22
C TYR A 138 -1.02 -20.52 -16.82
N LYS A 139 -0.57 -21.78 -16.89
CA LYS A 139 0.75 -22.15 -17.41
C LYS A 139 1.06 -21.54 -18.77
N LYS A 140 0.06 -21.43 -19.65
CA LYS A 140 0.19 -20.86 -21.00
C LYS A 140 -0.15 -19.38 -21.09
N THR A 141 -0.69 -18.76 -20.03
CA THR A 141 -1.07 -17.35 -19.93
C THR A 141 -0.53 -16.76 -18.64
N LYS A 142 0.77 -16.84 -18.45
CA LYS A 142 1.42 -16.54 -17.17
C LYS A 142 1.79 -15.07 -16.96
N PHE A 143 1.80 -14.25 -18.04
CA PHE A 143 2.18 -12.85 -17.94
C PHE A 143 1.03 -12.00 -17.43
N ILE A 144 1.30 -11.12 -16.49
CA ILE A 144 0.32 -10.14 -16.01
C ILE A 144 0.31 -8.99 -17.00
N LYS A 145 -0.72 -8.96 -17.84
CA LYS A 145 -0.89 -7.96 -18.91
C LYS A 145 -1.47 -6.66 -18.40
N GLN A 146 -2.49 -6.74 -17.58
CA GLN A 146 -3.24 -5.55 -17.16
C GLN A 146 -3.77 -5.74 -15.73
N LEU A 147 -3.77 -4.64 -14.99
CA LEU A 147 -4.50 -4.50 -13.74
C LEU A 147 -5.74 -3.63 -14.00
N ARG A 148 -6.86 -4.00 -13.38
CA ARG A 148 -8.07 -3.18 -13.27
C ARG A 148 -8.32 -2.87 -11.81
N LEU A 149 -8.58 -1.61 -11.51
CA LEU A 149 -8.79 -1.11 -10.15
C LEU A 149 -10.02 -0.22 -10.12
N GLN A 150 -10.91 -0.47 -9.17
CA GLN A 150 -12.08 0.37 -8.96
C GLN A 150 -11.87 1.27 -7.75
N THR A 151 -12.04 2.57 -7.97
CA THR A 151 -11.83 3.61 -6.95
C THR A 151 -12.95 4.62 -6.95
N ASP A 152 -13.10 5.31 -5.80
CA ASP A 152 -13.90 6.52 -5.65
C ASP A 152 -13.02 7.65 -5.15
N SER A 153 -13.01 8.77 -5.87
CA SER A 153 -12.18 9.93 -5.53
C SER A 153 -12.99 11.23 -5.57
N LYS A 154 -12.83 12.05 -4.56
CA LYS A 154 -13.30 13.44 -4.60
C LYS A 154 -12.30 14.39 -5.25
N VAL A 155 -11.04 13.94 -5.34
CA VAL A 155 -9.92 14.68 -5.92
C VAL A 155 -9.73 14.25 -7.38
N GLU A 156 -9.55 15.22 -8.27
CA GLU A 156 -9.15 14.94 -9.65
C GLU A 156 -7.67 14.59 -9.71
N ASN A 157 -7.31 13.59 -10.52
CA ASN A 157 -5.94 13.11 -10.67
C ASN A 157 -5.27 12.65 -9.36
N ALA A 158 -6.06 12.12 -8.42
CA ALA A 158 -5.50 11.53 -7.21
C ALA A 158 -4.60 10.33 -7.56
N THR A 159 -3.49 10.19 -6.84
CA THR A 159 -2.50 9.15 -7.08
C THR A 159 -2.55 8.05 -6.04
N VAL A 160 -2.27 6.82 -6.48
CA VAL A 160 -2.24 5.62 -5.64
C VAL A 160 -1.06 4.75 -6.03
N LYS A 161 -0.48 4.07 -5.06
CA LYS A 161 0.59 3.09 -5.28
C LYS A 161 0.02 1.68 -5.28
N ILE A 162 0.44 0.88 -6.27
CA ILE A 162 0.07 -0.53 -6.40
C ILE A 162 1.29 -1.39 -6.17
N HIS A 163 1.10 -2.46 -5.41
CA HIS A 163 2.13 -3.41 -5.03
C HIS A 163 1.83 -4.80 -5.55
N PHE A 164 2.89 -5.58 -5.80
CA PHE A 164 2.82 -6.99 -6.15
C PHE A 164 3.77 -7.77 -5.26
N TYR A 165 3.25 -8.55 -4.32
CA TYR A 165 4.07 -9.29 -3.37
C TYR A 165 4.09 -10.78 -3.68
N THR A 166 5.23 -11.41 -3.48
CA THR A 166 5.34 -12.87 -3.41
C THR A 166 4.54 -13.42 -2.24
N VAL A 167 4.48 -14.74 -2.12
CA VAL A 167 3.84 -15.44 -1.00
C VAL A 167 4.90 -16.20 -0.23
N ASN A 168 5.04 -15.91 1.04
CA ASN A 168 5.93 -16.62 1.96
C ASN A 168 5.42 -18.02 2.28
N PRO A 169 6.27 -18.93 2.82
CA PRO A 169 5.86 -20.29 3.22
C PRO A 169 4.71 -20.33 4.26
N ASP A 170 4.61 -19.30 5.10
CA ASP A 170 3.53 -19.14 6.09
C ASP A 170 2.26 -18.50 5.51
N SER A 171 2.19 -18.34 4.18
CA SER A 171 1.14 -17.70 3.42
C SER A 171 1.04 -16.18 3.61
N SER A 172 1.96 -15.53 4.31
CA SER A 172 2.00 -14.06 4.41
C SER A 172 2.50 -13.42 3.12
N PRO A 173 2.17 -12.13 2.85
CA PRO A 173 2.82 -11.39 1.78
C PRO A 173 4.32 -11.27 2.01
N GLY A 174 5.09 -11.60 0.97
CA GLY A 174 6.54 -11.62 1.01
C GLY A 174 7.18 -10.39 0.36
N GLU A 175 8.19 -10.62 -0.48
CA GLU A 175 8.95 -9.57 -1.14
C GLU A 175 8.16 -8.91 -2.29
N GLU A 176 8.42 -7.63 -2.53
CA GLU A 176 7.87 -6.90 -3.66
C GLU A 176 8.45 -7.40 -4.98
N LEU A 177 7.58 -7.70 -5.95
CA LEU A 177 7.97 -8.15 -7.29
C LEU A 177 8.35 -7.01 -8.22
N LEU A 178 7.89 -5.80 -7.93
CA LEU A 178 8.22 -4.63 -8.71
C LEU A 178 9.64 -4.15 -8.42
N LYS A 179 10.36 -3.69 -9.46
CA LYS A 179 11.68 -3.05 -9.32
C LYS A 179 11.58 -1.53 -9.22
N LYS A 180 10.43 -0.96 -9.60
CA LYS A 180 10.13 0.49 -9.55
C LYS A 180 8.68 0.66 -9.16
N ASP A 181 8.39 1.68 -8.39
CA ASP A 181 7.04 2.02 -7.97
C ASP A 181 6.05 2.04 -9.15
N LEU A 182 4.88 1.50 -8.92
CA LEU A 182 3.73 1.60 -9.81
C LEU A 182 2.76 2.62 -9.23
N ILE A 183 2.97 3.87 -9.59
CA ILE A 183 2.08 4.98 -9.25
C ILE A 183 1.08 5.14 -10.39
N ILE A 184 -0.19 5.17 -10.07
CA ILE A 184 -1.27 5.40 -11.04
C ILE A 184 -2.09 6.60 -10.62
N THR A 185 -2.61 7.32 -11.61
CA THR A 185 -3.50 8.45 -11.40
C THR A 185 -4.92 8.04 -11.72
N VAL A 186 -5.87 8.40 -10.87
CA VAL A 186 -7.28 8.10 -11.03
C VAL A 186 -8.10 9.39 -11.16
N LYS A 187 -9.18 9.32 -11.93
CA LYS A 187 -10.10 10.44 -12.13
C LYS A 187 -11.03 10.60 -10.93
N LYS A 188 -11.60 11.79 -10.77
CA LYS A 188 -12.66 12.07 -9.81
C LYS A 188 -13.91 11.22 -10.07
N GLY A 189 -14.62 10.86 -8.99
CA GLY A 189 -15.79 10.00 -8.98
C GLY A 189 -15.46 8.51 -8.90
N VAL A 190 -16.49 7.68 -9.10
CA VAL A 190 -16.32 6.22 -9.14
C VAL A 190 -15.80 5.82 -10.52
N THR A 191 -14.61 5.26 -10.55
CA THR A 191 -13.90 4.94 -11.80
C THR A 191 -13.33 3.53 -11.81
N ASN A 192 -13.15 2.98 -13.02
CA ASN A 192 -12.49 1.69 -13.25
C ASN A 192 -11.23 1.95 -14.08
N SER A 193 -10.11 2.09 -13.39
CA SER A 193 -8.80 2.33 -14.01
C SER A 193 -8.22 1.06 -14.58
N ARG A 194 -7.58 1.16 -15.75
CA ARG A 194 -6.91 0.06 -16.45
C ARG A 194 -5.45 0.42 -16.66
N VAL A 195 -4.55 -0.42 -16.16
CA VAL A 195 -3.11 -0.19 -16.19
C VAL A 195 -2.44 -1.31 -16.98
N ASN A 196 -1.75 -0.96 -18.06
CA ASN A 196 -0.94 -1.91 -18.83
C ASN A 196 0.34 -2.24 -18.05
N LEU A 197 0.64 -3.53 -17.88
CA LEU A 197 1.77 -4.03 -17.11
C LEU A 197 2.76 -4.85 -17.96
N LEU A 198 2.56 -4.95 -19.27
CA LEU A 198 3.40 -5.79 -20.13
C LEU A 198 4.87 -5.43 -20.07
N GLU A 199 5.21 -4.14 -19.98
CA GLU A 199 6.59 -3.66 -19.88
C GLU A 199 7.24 -3.98 -18.52
N ARG A 200 6.43 -4.27 -17.49
CA ARG A 200 6.93 -4.66 -16.15
C ARG A 200 7.42 -6.10 -16.08
N ASN A 201 7.13 -6.91 -17.11
CA ASN A 201 7.54 -8.33 -17.20
C ASN A 201 7.10 -9.20 -16.00
N LEU A 202 5.99 -8.85 -15.37
CA LEU A 202 5.45 -9.60 -14.25
C LEU A 202 4.85 -10.92 -14.70
N ILE A 203 5.18 -11.97 -13.94
CA ILE A 203 4.65 -13.33 -14.14
C ILE A 203 3.98 -13.74 -12.85
N ILE A 204 2.80 -14.39 -12.96
CA ILE A 204 2.14 -14.95 -11.78
C ILE A 204 2.98 -16.13 -11.21
N PRO A 205 3.47 -16.03 -9.96
CA PRO A 205 4.27 -17.11 -9.35
C PRO A 205 3.41 -18.35 -9.09
N LYS A 206 4.06 -19.55 -9.03
CA LYS A 206 3.36 -20.80 -8.74
C LYS A 206 2.68 -20.85 -7.37
N ASN A 207 3.14 -20.06 -6.43
CA ASN A 207 2.52 -19.93 -5.09
C ASN A 207 1.39 -18.89 -5.06
N GLY A 208 1.07 -18.26 -6.22
CA GLY A 208 0.19 -17.11 -6.28
C GLY A 208 0.92 -15.81 -5.96
N LEU A 209 0.16 -14.74 -5.84
CA LEU A 209 0.69 -13.42 -5.47
C LEU A 209 -0.36 -12.61 -4.71
N TYR A 210 0.09 -11.62 -3.96
CA TYR A 210 -0.76 -10.58 -3.42
C TYR A 210 -0.63 -9.31 -4.27
N VAL A 211 -1.76 -8.66 -4.53
CA VAL A 211 -1.78 -7.31 -5.13
C VAL A 211 -2.29 -6.34 -4.09
N GLY A 212 -1.48 -5.33 -3.80
CA GLY A 212 -1.75 -4.33 -2.78
C GLY A 212 -2.21 -3.00 -3.36
N PHE A 213 -3.15 -2.38 -2.65
CA PHE A 213 -3.57 -1.01 -2.85
C PHE A 213 -3.06 -0.17 -1.68
N GLU A 214 -2.32 0.87 -1.98
CA GLU A 214 -1.82 1.83 -1.00
C GLU A 214 -2.26 3.25 -1.37
N LYS A 215 -3.03 3.86 -0.48
CA LYS A 215 -3.40 5.26 -0.56
C LYS A 215 -2.23 6.14 -0.12
N LEU A 216 -1.82 7.09 -0.96
CA LEU A 216 -0.75 8.03 -0.62
C LEU A 216 -1.31 9.21 0.17
N ASN A 217 -0.77 9.42 1.37
CA ASN A 217 -1.15 10.54 2.24
C ASN A 217 -0.32 11.79 1.92
N ILE A 218 -0.54 12.33 0.72
CA ILE A 218 0.12 13.54 0.16
C ILE A 218 -0.90 14.67 -0.04
N GLU A 219 -0.46 15.91 -0.04
CA GLU A 219 -1.38 17.07 -0.11
C GLU A 219 -2.20 17.10 -1.41
N SER A 220 -1.62 16.65 -2.55
CA SER A 220 -2.36 16.57 -3.83
C SER A 220 -3.53 15.58 -3.82
N ASN A 221 -3.54 14.64 -2.88
CA ASN A 221 -4.61 13.65 -2.69
C ASN A 221 -5.65 14.07 -1.64
N LYS A 222 -5.49 15.23 -1.01
CA LYS A 222 -6.27 15.63 0.14
C LYS A 222 -7.51 16.44 -0.21
N GLU A 223 -8.63 16.09 0.39
CA GLU A 223 -9.88 16.85 0.36
C GLU A 223 -10.46 16.89 1.79
N GLY A 224 -10.48 18.09 2.39
CA GLY A 224 -10.88 18.26 3.78
C GLY A 224 -9.94 17.52 4.76
N LYS A 225 -10.48 16.53 5.47
CA LYS A 225 -9.71 15.71 6.42
C LYS A 225 -9.29 14.34 5.86
N SER A 226 -9.69 14.02 4.63
CA SER A 226 -9.48 12.70 4.02
C SER A 226 -8.49 12.77 2.87
N TYR A 227 -7.78 11.66 2.67
CA TYR A 227 -6.90 11.44 1.52
C TYR A 227 -7.56 10.46 0.55
N TYR A 228 -7.54 10.79 -0.73
CA TYR A 228 -8.12 10.02 -1.81
C TYR A 228 -7.03 9.39 -2.71
N PRO A 229 -7.37 8.42 -3.57
CA PRO A 229 -8.69 7.81 -3.73
C PRO A 229 -8.98 6.78 -2.64
N PHE A 230 -10.26 6.45 -2.46
CA PHE A 230 -10.67 5.25 -1.76
C PHE A 230 -10.76 4.10 -2.76
N VAL A 231 -10.37 2.88 -2.36
CA VAL A 231 -10.62 1.69 -3.16
C VAL A 231 -12.05 1.20 -2.90
N LEU A 232 -12.73 0.70 -3.95
CA LEU A 232 -13.95 -0.07 -3.76
C LEU A 232 -13.58 -1.47 -3.28
N TYR A 233 -14.44 -2.08 -2.47
CA TYR A 233 -14.22 -3.41 -1.93
C TYR A 233 -15.21 -4.42 -2.49
N SER A 234 -14.74 -5.64 -2.64
CA SER A 234 -15.57 -6.83 -2.71
C SER A 234 -15.41 -7.64 -1.44
N HIS A 235 -16.28 -8.62 -1.19
CA HIS A 235 -16.07 -9.54 -0.08
C HIS A 235 -15.97 -10.98 -0.57
N ASP A 236 -15.27 -11.78 0.23
CA ASP A 236 -15.15 -13.22 0.06
C ASP A 236 -15.11 -13.88 1.45
N GLU A 237 -15.38 -15.16 1.53
CA GLU A 237 -15.25 -15.94 2.76
C GLU A 237 -13.86 -16.59 2.81
N LYS A 238 -13.08 -16.27 3.85
CA LYS A 238 -11.68 -16.74 3.99
C LYS A 238 -11.37 -17.08 5.44
N TYR A 239 -10.34 -17.90 5.63
CA TYR A 239 -9.81 -18.24 6.95
C TYR A 239 -8.88 -17.16 7.53
N PHE A 240 -8.34 -16.30 6.66
CA PHE A 240 -7.44 -15.21 7.07
C PHE A 240 -7.43 -14.08 6.04
N ALA A 241 -7.06 -12.90 6.51
CA ALA A 241 -6.74 -11.74 5.70
C ALA A 241 -5.41 -11.12 6.15
N TYR A 242 -4.78 -10.37 5.27
CA TYR A 242 -3.58 -9.61 5.60
C TYR A 242 -3.77 -8.14 5.28
N THR A 243 -3.27 -7.29 6.17
CA THR A 243 -3.12 -5.85 5.94
C THR A 243 -1.75 -5.41 6.43
N PHE A 244 -1.13 -4.44 5.76
CA PHE A 244 0.08 -3.82 6.25
C PHE A 244 -0.27 -2.51 6.95
N SER A 245 0.10 -2.38 8.23
CA SER A 245 -0.02 -1.15 9.01
C SER A 245 0.97 -1.16 10.17
N GLY A 246 1.35 0.01 10.68
CA GLY A 246 2.32 0.12 11.78
C GLY A 246 3.69 -0.47 11.46
N GLY A 247 4.07 -0.54 10.18
CA GLY A 247 5.36 -1.05 9.72
C GLY A 247 5.45 -2.57 9.54
N LYS A 248 4.36 -3.32 9.70
CA LYS A 248 4.33 -4.79 9.64
C LYS A 248 3.08 -5.35 8.99
N TRP A 249 3.15 -6.60 8.53
CA TRP A 249 1.98 -7.37 8.13
C TRP A 249 1.21 -7.86 9.35
N ASN A 250 -0.09 -7.59 9.35
CA ASN A 250 -1.02 -8.04 10.38
C ASN A 250 -1.93 -9.09 9.76
N LYS A 251 -1.98 -10.28 10.39
CA LYS A 251 -2.86 -11.38 10.00
C LYS A 251 -4.13 -11.34 10.84
N GLU A 252 -5.29 -11.24 10.19
CA GLU A 252 -6.59 -11.42 10.83
C GLU A 252 -7.06 -12.86 10.65
N THR A 253 -7.54 -13.46 11.72
CA THR A 253 -8.15 -14.79 11.75
C THR A 253 -9.32 -14.78 12.70
N ARG A 254 -10.27 -15.72 12.52
CA ARG A 254 -11.35 -15.96 13.48
C ARG A 254 -11.35 -17.42 13.91
N LEU A 255 -11.76 -17.65 15.14
CA LEU A 255 -11.96 -18.98 15.69
C LEU A 255 -13.46 -19.27 15.82
N SER A 256 -13.84 -20.50 15.56
CA SER A 256 -15.17 -21.05 15.88
C SER A 256 -15.28 -21.37 17.37
N ASN A 257 -16.48 -21.76 17.81
CA ASN A 257 -16.73 -22.07 19.23
C ASN A 257 -15.89 -23.25 19.76
N ASP A 258 -15.44 -24.15 18.89
CA ASP A 258 -14.58 -25.28 19.26
C ASP A 258 -13.08 -24.95 19.20
N GLY A 259 -12.72 -23.68 18.93
CA GLY A 259 -11.35 -23.21 18.84
C GLY A 259 -10.64 -23.48 17.51
N SER A 260 -11.31 -24.09 16.53
CA SER A 260 -10.76 -24.25 15.19
C SER A 260 -10.81 -22.96 14.38
N LEU A 261 -10.01 -22.84 13.30
CA LEU A 261 -10.08 -21.70 12.40
C LEU A 261 -11.43 -21.70 11.66
N ALA A 262 -12.12 -20.56 11.72
CA ALA A 262 -13.39 -20.34 11.03
C ALA A 262 -13.20 -19.42 9.81
N MET A 263 -13.98 -19.67 8.76
CA MET A 263 -14.12 -18.72 7.66
C MET A 263 -14.91 -17.49 8.13
N PHE A 264 -14.50 -16.33 7.64
CA PHE A 264 -15.20 -15.07 7.90
C PHE A 264 -15.18 -14.18 6.68
N ARG A 265 -16.10 -13.23 6.64
CA ARG A 265 -16.21 -12.27 5.55
C ARG A 265 -15.02 -11.31 5.57
N VAL A 266 -14.21 -11.35 4.52
CA VAL A 266 -13.06 -10.48 4.29
C VAL A 266 -13.39 -9.49 3.19
N PHE A 267 -13.11 -8.21 3.42
CA PHE A 267 -13.19 -7.17 2.40
C PHE A 267 -11.84 -7.05 1.70
N GLU A 268 -11.85 -7.18 0.38
CA GLU A 268 -10.66 -7.10 -0.47
C GLU A 268 -10.79 -5.95 -1.48
N PRO A 269 -9.70 -5.29 -1.86
CA PRO A 269 -9.72 -4.31 -2.94
C PRO A 269 -10.35 -4.88 -4.22
N ALA A 270 -11.23 -4.13 -4.87
CA ALA A 270 -11.85 -4.51 -6.15
C ALA A 270 -10.82 -4.41 -7.29
N ILE A 271 -9.84 -5.32 -7.25
CA ILE A 271 -8.76 -5.47 -8.21
C ILE A 271 -8.96 -6.75 -9.01
N ASN A 272 -8.82 -6.64 -10.35
CA ASN A 272 -8.76 -7.78 -11.25
C ASN A 272 -7.46 -7.73 -12.06
N LEU A 273 -6.98 -8.89 -12.46
CA LEU A 273 -5.82 -9.02 -13.35
C LEU A 273 -6.25 -9.67 -14.67
N ILE A 274 -5.65 -9.20 -15.77
CA ILE A 274 -5.69 -9.88 -17.06
C ILE A 274 -4.34 -10.55 -17.25
N LEU A 275 -4.36 -11.85 -17.40
CA LEU A 275 -3.18 -12.64 -17.78
C LEU A 275 -3.14 -12.83 -19.30
N SER A 276 -1.93 -12.94 -19.87
CA SER A 276 -1.71 -13.25 -21.30
C SER A 276 -0.57 -14.26 -21.52
N ASN A 277 -0.49 -14.79 -22.73
CA ASN A 277 0.61 -15.64 -23.19
C ASN A 277 1.72 -14.83 -23.86
#